data_4116f0461b1b2e6acfe092da56f7eb89
#
_entry.id   4116f0461b1b2e6acfe092da56f7eb89
#
_cell.length_a   1.000
_cell.length_b   1.000
_cell.length_c   1.000
_cell.angle_alpha   90.00
_cell.angle_beta   90.00
_cell.angle_gamma   90.00
#
_symmetry.space_group_name_H-M   'P 1'
#
loop_
_entity.id
_entity.type
_entity.pdbx_description
1 polymer ?
#
loop_
_entity_poly.entity_id
_entity_poly.type
_entity_poly.pdbx_seq_one_letter_code
_entity_poly.pdbx_strand_id
1 'polypeptide(L)'
;MQAKNPVKEKIDKGRDILYNRQAKSEEAESVFSSGQESAMRCSIKELLRGDGVLPFSCELDPAELEFPSILRYESPLTAKGTIRSSAGLLTLTGETRVSLRCICDRCGREYDREAVEKLDTVLVTEHQDEEDPDVFLVQDDCVDLDEIITTAFVLGLDSKTLCRPDCKGVCPRCGHNLNDGPCACRPEADSPFAVLGQLLDED
;
A
#
# COMPACT_ATOMS: atom_id res chain seq x y z
N MET A 1 33.86 -15.51 5.63
CA MET A 1 33.11 -14.32 6.05
C MET A 1 32.18 -13.96 4.90
N GLN A 2 30.91 -14.36 4.99
CA GLN A 2 29.90 -14.02 3.97
C GLN A 2 29.27 -12.67 4.37
N ALA A 3 29.37 -11.68 3.50
CA ALA A 3 28.73 -10.39 3.68
C ALA A 3 27.19 -10.56 3.62
N LYS A 4 26.49 -10.16 4.69
CA LYS A 4 25.04 -10.11 4.75
C LYS A 4 24.54 -9.08 3.73
N ASN A 5 23.57 -9.49 2.90
CA ASN A 5 22.97 -8.61 1.90
C ASN A 5 21.95 -7.68 2.58
N PRO A 6 22.15 -6.35 2.59
CA PRO A 6 21.30 -5.41 3.32
C PRO A 6 19.86 -5.33 2.82
N VAL A 7 19.60 -5.73 1.57
CA VAL A 7 18.25 -5.76 0.97
C VAL A 7 17.40 -6.86 1.58
N LYS A 8 17.99 -8.02 1.93
CA LYS A 8 17.26 -9.15 2.52
C LYS A 8 16.81 -8.86 3.97
N GLU A 9 17.62 -8.08 4.69
CA GLU A 9 17.31 -7.69 6.08
C GLU A 9 16.16 -6.67 6.18
N LYS A 10 15.98 -5.81 5.15
CA LYS A 10 14.86 -4.86 5.08
C LYS A 10 13.52 -5.52 4.72
N ILE A 11 13.54 -6.53 3.84
CA ILE A 11 12.32 -7.27 3.45
C ILE A 11 11.77 -8.10 4.62
N ASP A 12 12.65 -8.66 5.47
CA ASP A 12 12.22 -9.40 6.65
C ASP A 12 11.63 -8.48 7.74
N LYS A 13 12.15 -7.25 7.91
CA LYS A 13 11.58 -6.27 8.85
C LYS A 13 10.17 -5.81 8.44
N GLY A 14 9.89 -5.66 7.14
CA GLY A 14 8.56 -5.28 6.65
C GLY A 14 7.48 -6.35 6.90
N ARG A 15 7.85 -7.63 6.86
CA ARG A 15 6.95 -8.75 7.20
C ARG A 15 6.71 -8.87 8.69
N ASP A 16 7.73 -8.61 9.50
CA ASP A 16 7.63 -8.65 10.96
C ASP A 16 6.77 -7.52 11.53
N ILE A 17 6.67 -6.38 10.85
CA ILE A 17 5.81 -5.26 11.29
C ILE A 17 4.32 -5.62 11.14
N LEU A 18 3.92 -6.32 10.07
CA LEU A 18 2.52 -6.75 9.88
C LEU A 18 2.15 -7.91 10.83
N TYR A 19 3.05 -8.86 11.06
CA TYR A 19 2.79 -10.03 11.89
C TYR A 19 2.84 -9.74 13.41
N ASN A 20 3.70 -8.79 13.85
CA ASN A 20 3.88 -8.49 15.28
C ASN A 20 2.78 -7.59 15.88
N ARG A 21 1.93 -6.95 15.04
CA ARG A 21 0.76 -6.20 15.58
C ARG A 21 -0.34 -7.11 16.09
N GLN A 22 -0.54 -8.30 15.51
CA GLN A 22 -1.53 -9.27 15.98
C GLN A 22 -1.11 -10.01 17.27
N ALA A 23 0.19 -10.16 17.51
CA ALA A 23 0.71 -10.84 18.70
C ALA A 23 0.78 -9.95 19.96
N LYS A 24 0.57 -8.64 19.87
CA LYS A 24 0.65 -7.71 21.00
C LYS A 24 -0.67 -7.43 21.72
N SER A 25 -1.79 -8.00 21.25
CA SER A 25 -3.09 -7.80 21.87
C SER A 25 -3.34 -8.64 23.14
N GLU A 26 -2.48 -9.61 23.49
CA GLU A 26 -2.70 -10.51 24.62
C GLU A 26 -1.83 -10.26 25.86
N GLU A 27 -0.86 -9.35 25.86
CA GLU A 27 0.06 -9.17 27.01
C GLU A 27 0.31 -7.71 27.45
N ALA A 28 -0.62 -6.80 27.32
CA ALA A 28 -0.43 -5.43 27.79
C ALA A 28 -1.45 -4.96 28.81
N GLU A 29 -1.52 -5.66 29.96
CA GLU A 29 -1.87 -5.00 31.21
C GLU A 29 -0.59 -4.58 31.95
N SER A 30 -0.50 -3.25 32.18
CA SER A 30 0.52 -2.54 32.97
C SER A 30 1.84 -2.19 32.26
N VAL A 31 1.90 -1.02 31.64
CA VAL A 31 2.76 0.13 31.99
C VAL A 31 2.38 1.30 31.08
N PHE A 32 1.58 2.21 31.61
CA PHE A 32 1.23 3.48 30.96
C PHE A 32 2.33 4.51 31.24
N SER A 33 3.05 4.96 30.23
CA SER A 33 3.80 6.21 30.26
C SER A 33 3.89 6.84 28.88
N SER A 34 3.10 7.90 28.68
CA SER A 34 3.27 9.08 27.83
C SER A 34 3.92 8.91 26.45
N GLY A 35 3.10 8.69 25.45
CA GLY A 35 3.35 8.81 24.03
C GLY A 35 2.02 8.54 23.31
N GLN A 36 1.15 9.56 23.20
CA GLN A 36 -0.15 9.42 22.54
C GLN A 36 0.05 9.29 21.03
N GLU A 37 0.18 8.07 20.52
CA GLU A 37 -0.33 7.72 19.20
C GLU A 37 -1.86 7.75 19.32
N SER A 38 -2.49 8.84 18.94
CA SER A 38 -3.94 8.92 18.90
C SER A 38 -4.41 8.20 17.63
N ALA A 39 -4.58 6.89 17.72
CA ALA A 39 -5.29 6.13 16.72
C ALA A 39 -6.64 6.84 16.44
N MET A 40 -6.93 7.14 15.15
CA MET A 40 -8.15 7.84 14.78
C MET A 40 -9.33 6.87 14.81
N ARG A 41 -9.92 6.72 16.00
CA ARG A 41 -11.08 5.87 16.24
C ARG A 41 -12.37 6.65 15.99
N CYS A 42 -13.21 6.13 15.10
CA CYS A 42 -14.52 6.70 14.77
C CYS A 42 -15.63 5.92 15.47
N SER A 43 -16.44 6.60 16.31
CA SER A 43 -17.58 5.96 16.95
C SER A 43 -18.74 5.80 15.97
N ILE A 44 -19.23 4.57 15.81
CA ILE A 44 -20.35 4.23 14.93
C ILE A 44 -21.60 3.78 15.72
N LYS A 45 -21.63 4.09 16.99
CA LYS A 45 -22.70 3.67 17.92
C LYS A 45 -24.11 4.02 17.43
N GLU A 46 -24.27 5.12 16.74
CA GLU A 46 -25.56 5.53 16.18
C GLU A 46 -25.93 4.69 14.96
N LEU A 47 -24.95 4.32 14.13
CA LEU A 47 -25.15 3.45 12.96
C LEU A 47 -25.50 2.01 13.35
N LEU A 48 -25.03 1.53 14.49
CA LEU A 48 -25.35 0.19 14.99
C LEU A 48 -26.81 0.05 15.45
N ARG A 49 -27.52 1.18 15.66
CA ARG A 49 -28.92 1.19 16.11
C ARG A 49 -29.93 1.21 14.98
N GLY A 50 -29.49 1.46 13.74
CA GLY A 50 -30.36 1.55 12.58
C GLY A 50 -29.63 1.95 11.30
N ASP A 51 -30.39 2.14 10.24
CA ASP A 51 -29.85 2.61 8.97
C ASP A 51 -29.37 4.05 9.05
N GLY A 52 -28.22 4.34 8.42
CA GLY A 52 -27.65 5.69 8.44
C GLY A 52 -26.36 5.83 7.65
N VAL A 53 -25.83 7.04 7.60
CA VAL A 53 -24.58 7.39 6.93
C VAL A 53 -23.79 8.34 7.83
N LEU A 54 -22.52 8.00 8.06
CA LEU A 54 -21.57 8.82 8.82
C LEU A 54 -20.41 9.20 7.91
N PRO A 55 -20.26 10.49 7.55
CA PRO A 55 -19.09 10.93 6.79
C PRO A 55 -17.86 11.00 7.70
N PHE A 56 -16.67 10.71 7.14
CA PHE A 56 -15.40 10.90 7.80
C PHE A 56 -14.39 11.62 6.90
N SER A 57 -13.44 12.31 7.51
CA SER A 57 -12.28 12.91 6.86
C SER A 57 -11.15 12.93 7.87
N CYS A 58 -10.01 12.38 7.49
CA CYS A 58 -8.84 12.26 8.36
C CYS A 58 -7.53 12.43 7.59
N GLU A 59 -6.48 12.69 8.35
CA GLU A 59 -5.10 12.82 7.87
C GLU A 59 -4.21 11.95 8.73
N LEU A 60 -3.34 11.16 8.09
CA LEU A 60 -2.38 10.26 8.71
C LEU A 60 -0.97 10.67 8.31
N ASP A 61 -0.03 10.54 9.24
CA ASP A 61 1.38 10.67 8.91
C ASP A 61 1.90 9.35 8.33
N PRO A 62 2.27 9.31 7.03
CA PRO A 62 2.77 8.11 6.40
C PRO A 62 4.25 7.84 6.68
N ALA A 63 4.92 8.57 7.59
CA ALA A 63 6.36 8.51 7.79
C ALA A 63 6.88 7.10 8.17
N GLU A 64 6.05 6.26 8.76
CA GLU A 64 6.39 4.88 9.11
C GLU A 64 6.22 3.88 7.95
N LEU A 65 5.60 4.30 6.84
CA LEU A 65 5.35 3.44 5.68
C LEU A 65 6.53 3.49 4.72
N GLU A 66 7.39 2.48 4.77
CA GLU A 66 8.56 2.37 3.90
C GLU A 66 8.29 1.51 2.67
N PHE A 67 8.47 2.08 1.47
CA PHE A 67 8.39 1.37 0.19
C PHE A 67 9.64 1.63 -0.64
N PRO A 68 10.20 0.60 -1.32
CA PRO A 68 11.45 0.73 -2.07
C PRO A 68 11.43 1.81 -3.16
N SER A 69 10.26 2.03 -3.80
CA SER A 69 10.11 2.98 -4.90
C SER A 69 9.60 4.35 -4.45
N ILE A 70 9.27 4.54 -3.18
CA ILE A 70 8.87 5.83 -2.60
C ILE A 70 10.08 6.43 -1.89
N LEU A 71 10.58 7.57 -2.39
CA LEU A 71 11.71 8.27 -1.79
C LEU A 71 11.27 9.10 -0.58
N ARG A 72 10.10 9.74 -0.69
CA ARG A 72 9.49 10.53 0.38
C ARG A 72 8.03 10.81 0.11
N TYR A 73 7.31 11.13 1.17
CA TYR A 73 5.96 11.63 1.17
C TYR A 73 6.00 13.16 1.12
N GLU A 74 5.33 13.78 0.14
CA GLU A 74 5.28 15.24 -0.03
C GLU A 74 4.07 15.87 0.69
N SER A 75 3.09 15.03 1.08
CA SER A 75 1.92 15.42 1.84
C SER A 75 1.52 14.31 2.82
N PRO A 76 0.72 14.62 3.87
CA PRO A 76 0.08 13.59 4.66
C PRO A 76 -0.84 12.72 3.80
N LEU A 77 -1.07 11.49 4.26
CA LEU A 77 -2.07 10.59 3.69
C LEU A 77 -3.45 11.04 4.15
N THR A 78 -4.22 11.62 3.24
CA THR A 78 -5.59 12.06 3.53
C THR A 78 -6.59 11.00 3.12
N ALA A 79 -7.66 10.82 3.90
CA ALA A 79 -8.77 9.95 3.55
C ALA A 79 -10.10 10.66 3.75
N LYS A 80 -11.04 10.41 2.83
CA LYS A 80 -12.39 10.95 2.90
C LYS A 80 -13.38 9.89 2.43
N GLY A 81 -14.49 9.77 3.15
CA GLY A 81 -15.50 8.78 2.79
C GLY A 81 -16.71 8.80 3.69
N THR A 82 -17.43 7.70 3.64
CA THR A 82 -18.64 7.49 4.46
C THR A 82 -18.69 6.06 4.98
N ILE A 83 -19.12 5.92 6.21
CA ILE A 83 -19.54 4.65 6.80
C ILE A 83 -21.07 4.60 6.69
N ARG A 84 -21.59 3.54 6.11
CA ARG A 84 -23.03 3.33 5.91
C ARG A 84 -23.50 2.09 6.64
N SER A 85 -24.63 2.21 7.33
CA SER A 85 -25.41 1.07 7.81
C SER A 85 -26.66 0.91 6.97
N SER A 86 -26.91 -0.27 6.44
CA SER A 86 -28.11 -0.60 5.67
C SER A 86 -28.46 -2.06 5.83
N ALA A 87 -29.66 -2.35 6.32
CA ALA A 87 -30.16 -3.72 6.55
C ALA A 87 -29.21 -4.59 7.39
N GLY A 88 -28.50 -4.00 8.36
CA GLY A 88 -27.55 -4.68 9.24
C GLY A 88 -26.14 -4.89 8.64
N LEU A 89 -25.91 -4.43 7.41
CA LEU A 89 -24.58 -4.41 6.79
C LEU A 89 -23.92 -3.05 7.01
N LEU A 90 -22.70 -3.06 7.54
CA LEU A 90 -21.85 -1.90 7.67
C LEU A 90 -20.81 -1.89 6.56
N THR A 91 -20.75 -0.81 5.79
CA THR A 91 -19.77 -0.62 4.72
C THR A 91 -19.05 0.70 4.88
N LEU A 92 -17.73 0.71 4.63
CA LEU A 92 -16.93 1.91 4.56
C LEU A 92 -16.49 2.11 3.11
N THR A 93 -16.85 3.27 2.54
CA THR A 93 -16.50 3.64 1.16
C THR A 93 -15.88 5.03 1.12
N GLY A 94 -14.88 5.21 0.25
CA GLY A 94 -14.20 6.48 0.13
C GLY A 94 -12.97 6.43 -0.76
N GLU A 95 -12.05 7.34 -0.53
CA GLU A 95 -10.76 7.39 -1.21
C GLU A 95 -9.66 7.89 -0.27
N THR A 96 -8.46 7.40 -0.50
CA THR A 96 -7.23 7.97 0.08
C THR A 96 -6.48 8.76 -0.97
N ARG A 97 -5.69 9.75 -0.53
CA ARG A 97 -4.91 10.59 -1.41
C ARG A 97 -3.62 11.03 -0.73
N VAL A 98 -2.49 10.92 -1.46
CA VAL A 98 -1.18 11.34 -0.99
C VAL A 98 -0.29 11.75 -2.17
N SER A 99 0.55 12.78 -1.97
CA SER A 99 1.58 13.18 -2.94
C SER A 99 2.91 12.53 -2.59
N LEU A 100 3.53 11.89 -3.58
CA LEU A 100 4.72 11.07 -3.44
C LEU A 100 5.85 11.56 -4.33
N ARG A 101 7.08 11.50 -3.83
CA ARG A 101 8.29 11.51 -4.63
C ARG A 101 8.76 10.07 -4.83
N CYS A 102 8.74 9.61 -6.07
CA CYS A 102 9.03 8.21 -6.42
C CYS A 102 10.26 8.08 -7.31
N ILE A 103 10.84 6.86 -7.31
CA ILE A 103 11.82 6.44 -8.29
C ILE A 103 11.20 5.41 -9.23
N CYS A 104 11.43 5.56 -10.53
CA CYS A 104 10.88 4.64 -11.52
C CYS A 104 11.64 3.32 -11.53
N ASP A 105 10.94 2.19 -11.36
CA ASP A 105 11.53 0.85 -11.31
C ASP A 105 12.19 0.42 -12.64
N ARG A 106 11.82 1.07 -13.77
CA ARG A 106 12.39 0.74 -15.08
C ARG A 106 13.58 1.61 -15.47
N CYS A 107 13.54 2.92 -15.20
CA CYS A 107 14.57 3.83 -15.68
C CYS A 107 15.35 4.56 -14.60
N GLY A 108 15.02 4.36 -13.32
CA GLY A 108 15.69 4.99 -12.20
C GLY A 108 15.47 6.51 -12.08
N ARG A 109 14.62 7.12 -12.91
CA ARG A 109 14.32 8.55 -12.84
C ARG A 109 13.39 8.83 -11.68
N GLU A 110 13.71 9.88 -10.92
CA GLU A 110 12.80 10.42 -9.91
C GLU A 110 11.65 11.20 -10.58
N TYR A 111 10.46 11.11 -9.98
CA TYR A 111 9.27 11.85 -10.44
C TYR A 111 8.26 12.00 -9.32
N ASP A 112 7.40 13.00 -9.47
CA ASP A 112 6.30 13.23 -8.53
C ASP A 112 5.05 12.50 -9.03
N ARG A 113 4.32 11.89 -8.09
CA ARG A 113 3.08 11.16 -8.33
C ARG A 113 2.07 11.49 -7.24
N GLU A 114 0.81 11.66 -7.62
CA GLU A 114 -0.31 11.58 -6.69
C GLU A 114 -0.85 10.16 -6.71
N ALA A 115 -0.88 9.50 -5.56
CA ALA A 115 -1.53 8.21 -5.37
C ALA A 115 -2.94 8.45 -4.83
N VAL A 116 -3.93 7.84 -5.48
CA VAL A 116 -5.34 7.88 -5.08
C VAL A 116 -5.85 6.45 -5.08
N GLU A 117 -6.18 5.94 -3.89
CA GLU A 117 -6.66 4.57 -3.73
C GLU A 117 -8.10 4.57 -3.21
N LYS A 118 -8.89 3.62 -3.66
CA LYS A 118 -10.27 3.46 -3.23
C LYS A 118 -10.34 2.74 -1.88
N LEU A 119 -11.22 3.24 -1.04
CA LEU A 119 -11.67 2.55 0.17
C LEU A 119 -13.01 1.90 -0.13
N ASP A 120 -13.08 0.59 -0.04
CA ASP A 120 -14.33 -0.17 -0.17
C ASP A 120 -14.20 -1.46 0.65
N THR A 121 -14.75 -1.44 1.85
CA THR A 121 -14.61 -2.55 2.79
C THR A 121 -15.86 -2.74 3.63
N VAL A 122 -16.03 -3.95 4.16
CA VAL A 122 -17.10 -4.35 5.06
C VAL A 122 -16.60 -4.31 6.50
N LEU A 123 -17.43 -3.76 7.39
CA LEU A 123 -17.17 -3.73 8.82
C LEU A 123 -18.05 -4.77 9.51
N VAL A 124 -17.45 -5.58 10.39
CA VAL A 124 -18.16 -6.62 11.15
C VAL A 124 -18.09 -6.37 12.65
N THR A 125 -19.14 -6.71 13.36
CA THR A 125 -19.24 -6.55 14.83
C THR A 125 -18.88 -7.83 15.59
N GLU A 126 -18.82 -8.97 14.91
CA GLU A 126 -18.49 -10.26 15.50
C GLU A 126 -17.45 -10.96 14.63
N HIS A 127 -16.53 -11.67 15.28
CA HIS A 127 -15.59 -12.54 14.57
C HIS A 127 -16.37 -13.65 13.88
N GLN A 128 -16.31 -13.72 12.57
CA GLN A 128 -16.63 -14.92 11.82
C GLN A 128 -15.38 -15.83 11.90
N ASP A 129 -15.58 -17.15 11.99
CA ASP A 129 -14.53 -18.15 12.25
C ASP A 129 -13.40 -18.22 11.19
N GLU A 130 -13.43 -17.39 10.15
CA GLU A 130 -12.40 -17.26 9.13
C GLU A 130 -11.89 -15.81 9.13
N GLU A 131 -10.57 -15.63 9.23
CA GLU A 131 -9.90 -14.34 9.06
C GLU A 131 -10.00 -13.92 7.59
N ASP A 132 -11.04 -13.17 7.25
CA ASP A 132 -11.19 -12.56 5.93
C ASP A 132 -10.38 -11.25 5.90
N PRO A 133 -9.35 -11.13 5.04
CA PRO A 133 -8.51 -9.94 4.99
C PRO A 133 -9.24 -8.68 4.49
N ASP A 134 -10.41 -8.85 3.87
CA ASP A 134 -11.21 -7.74 3.35
C ASP A 134 -12.23 -7.19 4.36
N VAL A 135 -12.20 -7.71 5.60
CA VAL A 135 -13.17 -7.39 6.65
C VAL A 135 -12.47 -6.79 7.86
N PHE A 136 -12.98 -5.68 8.36
CA PHE A 136 -12.45 -5.03 9.57
C PHE A 136 -13.42 -5.14 10.74
N LEU A 137 -12.85 -5.43 11.92
CA LEU A 137 -13.64 -5.62 13.13
C LEU A 137 -13.96 -4.29 13.80
N VAL A 138 -15.23 -4.10 14.13
CA VAL A 138 -15.69 -3.01 15.00
C VAL A 138 -15.43 -3.42 16.46
N GLN A 139 -14.66 -2.65 17.19
CA GLN A 139 -14.36 -2.86 18.61
C GLN A 139 -14.93 -1.73 19.45
N ASP A 140 -15.65 -2.07 20.51
CA ASP A 140 -16.24 -1.07 21.44
C ASP A 140 -17.10 0.01 20.74
N ASP A 141 -17.92 -0.38 19.76
CA ASP A 141 -18.72 0.52 18.92
C ASP A 141 -17.85 1.54 18.14
N CYS A 142 -16.57 1.26 17.93
CA CYS A 142 -15.63 2.12 17.21
C CYS A 142 -14.93 1.37 16.08
N VAL A 143 -14.61 2.11 15.01
CA VAL A 143 -13.82 1.68 13.87
C VAL A 143 -12.45 2.35 13.95
N ASP A 144 -11.39 1.57 13.76
CA ASP A 144 -10.03 2.09 13.63
C ASP A 144 -9.80 2.52 12.16
N LEU A 145 -9.88 3.82 11.90
CA LEU A 145 -9.68 4.37 10.56
C LEU A 145 -8.21 4.30 10.12
N ASP A 146 -7.26 4.41 11.05
CA ASP A 146 -5.83 4.37 10.73
C ASP A 146 -5.46 3.00 10.14
N GLU A 147 -5.96 1.93 10.74
CA GLU A 147 -5.74 0.56 10.26
C GLU A 147 -6.32 0.37 8.86
N ILE A 148 -7.59 0.74 8.65
CA ILE A 148 -8.28 0.58 7.37
C ILE A 148 -7.59 1.37 6.27
N ILE A 149 -7.27 2.65 6.52
CA ILE A 149 -6.67 3.55 5.54
C ILE A 149 -5.26 3.10 5.19
N THR A 150 -4.46 2.71 6.18
CA THR A 150 -3.11 2.21 5.98
C THR A 150 -3.13 0.92 5.16
N THR A 151 -4.01 -0.02 5.50
CA THR A 151 -4.15 -1.29 4.79
C THR A 151 -4.58 -1.06 3.34
N ALA A 152 -5.61 -0.24 3.11
CA ALA A 152 -6.07 0.07 1.76
C ALA A 152 -4.98 0.78 0.92
N PHE A 153 -4.24 1.71 1.51
CA PHE A 153 -3.12 2.38 0.84
C PHE A 153 -2.02 1.38 0.45
N VAL A 154 -1.60 0.51 1.38
CA VAL A 154 -0.55 -0.49 1.14
C VAL A 154 -0.96 -1.48 0.05
N LEU A 155 -2.19 -1.97 0.09
CA LEU A 155 -2.72 -2.94 -0.89
C LEU A 155 -3.02 -2.30 -2.26
N GLY A 156 -3.38 -1.02 -2.28
CA GLY A 156 -3.68 -0.27 -3.51
C GLY A 156 -2.44 0.15 -4.29
N LEU A 157 -1.26 0.19 -3.67
CA LEU A 157 -0.03 0.56 -4.36
C LEU A 157 0.32 -0.43 -5.47
N ASP A 158 0.61 0.11 -6.65
CA ASP A 158 1.08 -0.69 -7.79
C ASP A 158 2.32 -1.50 -7.44
N SER A 159 2.36 -2.76 -7.86
CA SER A 159 3.54 -3.64 -7.72
C SER A 159 4.77 -3.13 -8.48
N LYS A 160 4.59 -2.17 -9.41
CA LYS A 160 5.65 -1.49 -10.15
C LYS A 160 5.35 0.00 -10.26
N THR A 161 6.28 0.80 -9.77
CA THR A 161 6.20 2.26 -9.80
C THR A 161 6.89 2.80 -11.06
N LEU A 162 6.12 3.31 -12.02
CA LEU A 162 6.62 3.76 -13.31
C LEU A 162 6.39 5.26 -13.49
N CYS A 163 7.42 5.98 -14.00
CA CYS A 163 7.29 7.41 -14.29
C CYS A 163 6.27 7.71 -15.40
N ARG A 164 5.98 6.72 -16.26
CA ARG A 164 4.94 6.73 -17.29
C ARG A 164 4.65 5.30 -17.75
N PRO A 165 3.43 5.00 -18.24
CA PRO A 165 3.03 3.64 -18.64
C PRO A 165 3.94 3.05 -19.75
N ASP A 166 4.39 3.90 -20.68
CA ASP A 166 5.24 3.55 -21.82
C ASP A 166 6.75 3.70 -21.55
N CYS A 167 7.16 3.73 -20.28
CA CYS A 167 8.57 3.87 -19.91
C CYS A 167 9.42 2.75 -20.53
N LYS A 168 10.43 3.12 -21.33
CA LYS A 168 11.32 2.18 -22.04
C LYS A 168 12.43 1.62 -21.16
N GLY A 169 12.62 2.18 -19.97
CA GLY A 169 13.65 1.74 -19.04
C GLY A 169 15.07 2.16 -19.44
N VAL A 170 16.04 1.40 -18.96
CA VAL A 170 17.47 1.56 -19.27
C VAL A 170 17.98 0.42 -20.13
N CYS A 171 18.98 0.71 -20.95
CA CYS A 171 19.68 -0.32 -21.71
C CYS A 171 20.42 -1.26 -20.75
N PRO A 172 20.21 -2.59 -20.80
CA PRO A 172 20.85 -3.54 -19.89
C PRO A 172 22.37 -3.64 -20.06
N ARG A 173 22.92 -3.14 -21.18
CA ARG A 173 24.35 -3.16 -21.45
C ARG A 173 25.10 -1.93 -20.97
N CYS A 174 24.56 -0.73 -21.25
CA CYS A 174 25.29 0.52 -20.99
C CYS A 174 24.61 1.43 -19.98
N GLY A 175 23.41 1.08 -19.45
CA GLY A 175 22.67 1.89 -18.50
C GLY A 175 22.04 3.17 -19.12
N HIS A 176 22.17 3.38 -20.45
CA HIS A 176 21.56 4.53 -21.10
C HIS A 176 20.03 4.50 -20.95
N ASN A 177 19.41 5.63 -20.59
CA ASN A 177 17.98 5.73 -20.47
C ASN A 177 17.32 5.76 -21.87
N LEU A 178 16.62 4.68 -22.21
CA LEU A 178 15.99 4.51 -23.52
C LEU A 178 14.81 5.46 -23.77
N ASN A 179 14.36 6.18 -22.75
CA ASN A 179 13.37 7.23 -22.90
C ASN A 179 13.96 8.50 -23.53
N ASP A 180 15.28 8.68 -23.43
CA ASP A 180 16.00 9.85 -23.96
C ASP A 180 16.51 9.61 -25.40
N GLY A 181 16.31 8.38 -25.91
CA GLY A 181 16.68 7.97 -27.27
C GLY A 181 17.30 6.57 -27.34
N PRO A 182 17.56 6.05 -28.54
CA PRO A 182 18.21 4.76 -28.69
C PRO A 182 19.68 4.84 -28.29
N CYS A 183 20.22 3.79 -27.66
CA CYS A 183 21.65 3.67 -27.40
C CYS A 183 22.38 3.07 -28.61
N ALA A 184 23.72 3.19 -28.64
CA ALA A 184 24.56 2.60 -29.70
C ALA A 184 24.84 1.11 -29.53
N CYS A 185 24.32 0.46 -28.49
CA CYS A 185 24.51 -0.97 -28.24
C CYS A 185 23.75 -1.79 -29.28
N ARG A 186 24.43 -2.80 -29.84
CA ARG A 186 23.77 -3.77 -30.71
C ARG A 186 22.96 -4.77 -29.88
N PRO A 187 21.75 -5.18 -30.33
CA PRO A 187 21.04 -6.31 -29.73
C PRO A 187 21.91 -7.56 -29.77
N GLU A 188 21.82 -8.38 -28.75
CA GLU A 188 22.49 -9.68 -28.77
C GLU A 188 21.79 -10.61 -29.75
N ALA A 189 22.55 -11.04 -30.79
CA ALA A 189 22.07 -12.05 -31.72
C ALA A 189 22.12 -13.48 -31.12
N ASP A 190 22.84 -13.65 -30.00
CA ASP A 190 23.09 -14.97 -29.38
C ASP A 190 22.34 -15.14 -28.03
N SER A 191 21.09 -14.73 -27.96
CA SER A 191 20.26 -15.10 -26.81
C SER A 191 19.90 -16.58 -26.88
N PRO A 192 20.04 -17.39 -25.79
CA PRO A 192 19.53 -18.76 -25.76
C PRO A 192 18.05 -18.88 -26.11
N PHE A 193 17.31 -17.76 -25.95
CA PHE A 193 15.89 -17.66 -26.27
C PHE A 193 15.62 -17.15 -27.71
N ALA A 194 16.64 -16.87 -28.53
CA ALA A 194 16.45 -16.42 -29.92
C ALA A 194 15.63 -17.42 -30.75
N VAL A 195 15.72 -18.72 -30.41
CA VAL A 195 14.94 -19.80 -31.04
C VAL A 195 13.42 -19.59 -30.80
N LEU A 196 13.00 -19.01 -29.65
CA LEU A 196 11.57 -18.75 -29.38
C LEU A 196 11.01 -17.66 -30.29
N GLY A 197 11.84 -16.74 -30.79
CA GLY A 197 11.41 -15.72 -31.76
C GLY A 197 10.91 -16.35 -33.06
N GLN A 198 11.46 -17.48 -33.48
CA GLN A 198 11.03 -18.17 -34.69
C GLN A 198 9.63 -18.79 -34.58
N LEU A 199 9.15 -19.05 -33.34
CA LEU A 199 7.80 -19.57 -33.10
C LEU A 199 6.71 -18.49 -33.18
N LEU A 200 7.10 -17.20 -33.15
CA LEU A 200 6.17 -16.06 -33.24
C LEU A 200 5.98 -15.56 -34.68
N ASP A 201 6.85 -15.99 -35.60
CA ASP A 201 6.83 -15.60 -37.04
C ASP A 201 6.08 -16.60 -37.92
N GLU A 202 5.44 -17.66 -37.37
CA GLU A 202 4.72 -18.71 -38.09
C GLU A 202 3.19 -18.53 -38.14
N ASP A 203 2.66 -17.30 -38.00
CA ASP A 203 1.22 -16.99 -38.22
C ASP A 203 1.00 -16.07 -39.42
#